data_31452005bb45b91620fcc46cfd8644f5
#
_entry.id   31452005bb45b91620fcc46cfd8644f5
#
_cell.length_a   1.000
_cell.length_b   1.000
_cell.length_c   1.000
_cell.angle_alpha   90.00
_cell.angle_beta   90.00
_cell.angle_gamma   90.00
#
_symmetry.space_group_name_H-M   'P 1'
#
loop_
_entity.id
_entity.type
_entity.pdbx_description
1 polymer ?
#
loop_
_entity_poly.entity_id
_entity_poly.type
_entity_poly.pdbx_seq_one_letter_code
_entity_poly.pdbx_strand_id
1 'polypeptide(L)'
;TYTEKDEEAQTLCVKLKDEVTGMVLELLYTIFAQGGIITRSARFTNEGTSLVHLLNAMSLSLDLPDKDYVWMQFSGAWSRERHVKERRLEQGIQSVGSIRGNSSHEHNPFIVLRRPSATENAGEVMGFSLIYSGNHRMQAEVDTHDTTRITVGINPQNFDWKLDCGESFQTPEAVVVFSDKGLNGMSQTFHKLYQKRLARGYWRDRPRPILNNNWEATYFDFTEDRLVEIAAKAKECGVELFVLDDGWFGARSNDHAASCTEPSVIQYK
;
A
#
# COMPACT_ATOMS: atom_id res chain seq x y z
N THR A 1 -4.69 9.19 3.85
CA THR A 1 -3.93 10.47 3.95
C THR A 1 -4.60 11.42 4.94
N TYR A 2 -3.98 12.56 5.24
CA TYR A 2 -4.51 13.61 6.12
C TYR A 2 -4.07 15.00 5.64
N THR A 3 -4.76 16.04 6.13
CA THR A 3 -4.38 17.44 5.93
C THR A 3 -4.06 18.09 7.28
N GLU A 4 -3.23 19.13 7.28
CA GLU A 4 -2.93 19.96 8.47
C GLU A 4 -3.72 21.26 8.45
N LYS A 5 -4.19 21.68 7.27
CA LYS A 5 -4.99 22.89 7.06
C LYS A 5 -6.13 22.61 6.09
N ASP A 6 -7.23 23.32 6.26
CA ASP A 6 -8.45 23.13 5.48
C ASP A 6 -8.29 23.43 3.98
N GLU A 7 -7.39 24.37 3.63
CA GLU A 7 -7.16 24.75 2.24
C GLU A 7 -6.28 23.79 1.44
N GLU A 8 -5.70 22.76 2.07
CA GLU A 8 -4.80 21.82 1.41
C GLU A 8 -5.50 20.84 0.48
N ALA A 9 -6.74 20.48 0.81
CA ALA A 9 -7.53 19.57 0.01
C ALA A 9 -9.03 19.85 0.18
N GLN A 10 -9.79 19.45 -0.84
CA GLN A 10 -11.26 19.48 -0.82
C GLN A 10 -11.80 18.10 -1.14
N THR A 11 -12.85 17.70 -0.42
CA THR A 11 -13.46 16.37 -0.61
C THR A 11 -14.89 16.54 -1.11
N LEU A 12 -15.18 15.93 -2.27
CA LEU A 12 -16.52 15.68 -2.74
C LEU A 12 -17.00 14.33 -2.21
N CYS A 13 -18.15 14.31 -1.57
CA CYS A 13 -18.86 13.09 -1.19
C CYS A 13 -20.09 12.91 -2.05
N VAL A 14 -20.17 11.82 -2.82
CA VAL A 14 -21.35 11.44 -3.57
C VAL A 14 -22.04 10.30 -2.84
N LYS A 15 -23.23 10.55 -2.34
CA LYS A 15 -24.04 9.57 -1.61
C LYS A 15 -25.06 8.92 -2.56
N LEU A 16 -25.03 7.60 -2.64
CA LEU A 16 -25.95 6.76 -3.38
C LEU A 16 -26.68 5.83 -2.42
N LYS A 17 -27.95 5.53 -2.72
CA LYS A 17 -28.74 4.60 -1.91
C LYS A 17 -29.44 3.60 -2.84
N ASP A 18 -29.37 2.34 -2.48
CA ASP A 18 -30.21 1.30 -3.04
C ASP A 18 -31.48 1.17 -2.19
N GLU A 19 -32.61 1.55 -2.77
CA GLU A 19 -33.91 1.53 -2.08
C GLU A 19 -34.44 0.12 -1.83
N VAL A 20 -33.91 -0.90 -2.52
CA VAL A 20 -34.35 -2.30 -2.35
C VAL A 20 -33.68 -2.92 -1.12
N THR A 21 -32.38 -2.80 -1.03
CA THR A 21 -31.59 -3.41 0.07
C THR A 21 -31.38 -2.48 1.24
N GLY A 22 -31.56 -1.16 1.05
CA GLY A 22 -31.22 -0.14 2.03
C GLY A 22 -29.70 0.13 2.16
N MET A 23 -28.89 -0.40 1.23
CA MET A 23 -27.47 -0.12 1.20
C MET A 23 -27.20 1.31 0.77
N VAL A 24 -26.32 1.97 1.52
CA VAL A 24 -25.81 3.31 1.21
C VAL A 24 -24.34 3.22 0.85
N LEU A 25 -23.98 3.88 -0.25
CA LEU A 25 -22.61 3.99 -0.74
C LEU A 25 -22.22 5.47 -0.79
N GLU A 26 -21.20 5.84 -0.03
CA GLU A 26 -20.57 7.15 -0.08
C GLU A 26 -19.24 7.04 -0.84
N LEU A 27 -19.16 7.76 -1.97
CA LEU A 27 -17.99 7.84 -2.81
C LEU A 27 -17.22 9.12 -2.47
N LEU A 28 -16.04 8.98 -1.90
CA LEU A 28 -15.20 10.09 -1.44
C LEU A 28 -14.10 10.38 -2.48
N TYR A 29 -14.08 11.60 -3.01
CA TYR A 29 -13.06 12.12 -3.92
C TYR A 29 -12.38 13.30 -3.27
N THR A 30 -11.12 13.17 -2.92
CA THR A 30 -10.35 14.27 -2.34
C THR A 30 -9.30 14.77 -3.33
N ILE A 31 -9.34 16.05 -3.63
CA ILE A 31 -8.39 16.71 -4.53
C ILE A 31 -7.48 17.57 -3.67
N PHE A 32 -6.17 17.33 -3.78
CA PHE A 32 -5.17 18.18 -3.14
C PHE A 32 -4.88 19.40 -4.00
N ALA A 33 -4.77 20.57 -3.38
CA ALA A 33 -4.54 21.84 -4.05
C ALA A 33 -3.21 21.90 -4.83
N GLN A 34 -2.26 21.04 -4.51
CA GLN A 34 -0.97 20.95 -5.15
C GLN A 34 -0.65 19.53 -5.60
N GLY A 35 0.06 19.41 -6.73
CA GLY A 35 0.69 18.17 -7.16
C GLY A 35 -0.14 17.26 -8.07
N GLY A 36 -1.35 17.66 -8.50
CA GLY A 36 -2.17 16.79 -9.36
C GLY A 36 -2.54 15.47 -8.69
N ILE A 37 -2.90 15.53 -7.40
CA ILE A 37 -3.19 14.38 -6.56
C ILE A 37 -4.68 14.27 -6.33
N ILE A 38 -5.23 13.09 -6.58
CA ILE A 38 -6.61 12.73 -6.21
C ILE A 38 -6.56 11.49 -5.34
N THR A 39 -7.24 11.53 -4.19
CA THR A 39 -7.46 10.31 -3.41
C THR A 39 -8.92 9.87 -3.48
N ARG A 40 -9.13 8.58 -3.39
CA ARG A 40 -10.43 7.96 -3.58
C ARG A 40 -10.64 6.85 -2.55
N SER A 41 -11.80 6.86 -1.91
CA SER A 41 -12.26 5.75 -1.09
C SER A 41 -13.78 5.63 -1.17
N ALA A 42 -14.32 4.52 -0.67
CA ALA A 42 -15.74 4.27 -0.63
C ALA A 42 -16.14 3.80 0.78
N ARG A 43 -17.30 4.26 1.25
CA ARG A 43 -17.91 3.80 2.49
C ARG A 43 -19.24 3.15 2.18
N PHE A 44 -19.39 1.91 2.61
CA PHE A 44 -20.63 1.14 2.53
C PHE A 44 -21.30 1.16 3.89
N THR A 45 -22.59 1.46 3.94
CA THR A 45 -23.38 1.44 5.18
C THR A 45 -24.66 0.64 4.95
N ASN A 46 -24.94 -0.32 5.80
CA ASN A 46 -26.19 -1.07 5.75
C ASN A 46 -27.29 -0.33 6.56
N GLU A 47 -28.08 0.52 5.87
CA GLU A 47 -29.28 1.17 6.45
C GLU A 47 -30.55 0.29 6.28
N GLY A 48 -30.40 -0.93 5.76
CA GLY A 48 -31.50 -1.87 5.59
C GLY A 48 -31.84 -2.64 6.86
N THR A 49 -32.73 -3.62 6.71
CA THR A 49 -33.25 -4.45 7.80
C THR A 49 -32.70 -5.88 7.80
N SER A 50 -31.83 -6.19 6.86
CA SER A 50 -31.25 -7.52 6.68
C SER A 50 -29.73 -7.45 6.62
N LEU A 51 -29.07 -8.52 7.07
CA LEU A 51 -27.63 -8.69 6.91
C LEU A 51 -27.21 -8.64 5.44
N VAL A 52 -26.10 -8.00 5.15
CA VAL A 52 -25.49 -7.89 3.82
C VAL A 52 -24.04 -8.38 3.86
N HIS A 53 -23.62 -9.05 2.79
CA HIS A 53 -22.24 -9.46 2.57
C HIS A 53 -21.64 -8.64 1.43
N LEU A 54 -20.52 -7.96 1.70
CA LEU A 54 -19.71 -7.29 0.67
C LEU A 54 -18.68 -8.29 0.13
N LEU A 55 -18.84 -8.69 -1.12
CA LEU A 55 -17.92 -9.64 -1.79
C LEU A 55 -16.86 -8.92 -2.63
N ASN A 56 -17.05 -7.62 -2.88
CA ASN A 56 -16.13 -6.77 -3.61
C ASN A 56 -16.24 -5.32 -3.12
N ALA A 57 -15.12 -4.72 -2.75
CA ALA A 57 -15.06 -3.35 -2.24
C ALA A 57 -13.80 -2.63 -2.79
N MET A 58 -13.87 -2.22 -4.07
CA MET A 58 -12.79 -1.46 -4.69
C MET A 58 -12.79 -0.02 -4.20
N SER A 59 -11.59 0.52 -3.95
CA SER A 59 -11.38 1.91 -3.54
C SER A 59 -11.51 2.87 -4.71
N LEU A 60 -11.08 2.46 -5.90
CA LEU A 60 -11.07 3.26 -7.13
C LEU A 60 -11.59 2.44 -8.30
N SER A 61 -12.41 3.10 -9.13
CA SER A 61 -12.68 2.73 -10.51
C SER A 61 -12.57 3.99 -11.37
N LEU A 62 -11.73 3.96 -12.41
CA LEU A 62 -11.46 5.08 -13.30
C LEU A 62 -11.42 4.60 -14.73
N ASP A 63 -12.21 5.23 -15.61
CA ASP A 63 -12.20 4.97 -17.04
C ASP A 63 -11.29 5.98 -17.76
N LEU A 64 -10.43 5.47 -18.63
CA LEU A 64 -9.55 6.22 -19.52
C LEU A 64 -10.01 6.04 -20.97
N PRO A 65 -9.87 7.08 -21.82
CA PRO A 65 -10.51 7.10 -23.14
C PRO A 65 -9.91 6.13 -24.16
N ASP A 66 -8.72 5.63 -23.91
CA ASP A 66 -7.97 4.77 -24.84
C ASP A 66 -7.10 3.74 -24.12
N LYS A 67 -6.45 2.85 -24.86
CA LYS A 67 -5.53 1.83 -24.37
C LYS A 67 -4.04 2.14 -24.63
N ASP A 68 -3.71 3.31 -25.21
CA ASP A 68 -2.34 3.63 -25.60
C ASP A 68 -1.46 3.97 -24.38
N TYR A 69 -1.34 3.00 -23.50
CA TYR A 69 -0.52 3.07 -22.30
C TYR A 69 0.45 1.90 -22.19
N VAL A 70 1.56 2.16 -21.53
CA VAL A 70 2.45 1.14 -20.99
C VAL A 70 2.11 0.99 -19.51
N TRP A 71 1.70 -0.21 -19.13
CA TRP A 71 1.57 -0.64 -17.75
C TRP A 71 2.95 -0.90 -17.17
N MET A 72 3.27 -0.28 -16.03
CA MET A 72 4.47 -0.54 -15.26
C MET A 72 4.08 -1.01 -13.86
N GLN A 73 4.72 -2.07 -13.37
CA GLN A 73 4.54 -2.62 -12.03
C GLN A 73 5.86 -2.94 -11.38
N PHE A 74 5.85 -3.08 -10.06
CA PHE A 74 7.00 -3.50 -9.27
C PHE A 74 6.75 -4.91 -8.74
N SER A 75 7.60 -5.85 -9.16
CA SER A 75 7.50 -7.25 -8.80
C SER A 75 8.85 -7.78 -8.37
N GLY A 76 8.86 -8.79 -7.51
CA GLY A 76 10.11 -9.35 -7.04
C GLY A 76 9.92 -10.60 -6.20
N ALA A 77 10.94 -10.92 -5.46
CA ALA A 77 11.00 -11.99 -4.49
C ALA A 77 12.00 -11.60 -3.39
N TRP A 78 12.16 -12.42 -2.38
CA TRP A 78 13.19 -12.24 -1.36
C TRP A 78 14.57 -12.04 -1.99
N SER A 79 15.34 -11.09 -1.51
CA SER A 79 16.64 -10.62 -2.02
C SER A 79 16.67 -10.10 -3.46
N ARG A 80 15.52 -9.89 -4.07
CA ARG A 80 15.39 -9.28 -5.41
C ARG A 80 14.04 -8.56 -5.55
N GLU A 81 13.78 -7.65 -4.64
CA GLU A 81 12.52 -6.92 -4.54
C GLU A 81 12.43 -5.80 -5.58
N ARG A 82 11.20 -5.41 -5.91
CA ARG A 82 10.84 -4.20 -6.65
C ARG A 82 11.47 -4.06 -8.04
N HIS A 83 11.63 -5.14 -8.77
CA HIS A 83 12.01 -5.06 -10.17
C HIS A 83 10.87 -4.47 -11.01
N VAL A 84 11.21 -3.50 -11.85
CA VAL A 84 10.28 -2.89 -12.80
C VAL A 84 9.92 -3.91 -13.88
N LYS A 85 8.62 -4.05 -14.14
CA LYS A 85 8.07 -4.84 -15.24
C LYS A 85 7.14 -3.95 -16.06
N GLU A 86 7.34 -3.94 -17.37
CA GLU A 86 6.54 -3.15 -18.29
C GLU A 86 5.89 -4.01 -19.37
N ARG A 87 4.70 -3.59 -19.82
CA ARG A 87 3.99 -4.15 -20.97
C ARG A 87 2.98 -3.16 -21.53
N ARG A 88 2.71 -3.23 -22.83
CA ARG A 88 1.59 -2.51 -23.44
C ARG A 88 0.27 -3.04 -22.90
N LEU A 89 -0.72 -2.16 -22.78
CA LEU A 89 -2.09 -2.59 -22.56
C LEU A 89 -2.66 -3.18 -23.85
N GLU A 90 -3.35 -4.31 -23.69
CA GLU A 90 -4.08 -4.99 -24.75
C GLU A 90 -5.49 -5.33 -24.26
N GLN A 91 -6.41 -5.66 -25.19
CA GLN A 91 -7.78 -6.05 -24.84
C GLN A 91 -7.79 -7.21 -23.84
N GLY A 92 -8.68 -7.12 -22.85
CA GLY A 92 -8.77 -8.06 -21.74
C GLY A 92 -8.22 -7.48 -20.44
N ILE A 93 -7.85 -8.33 -19.49
CA ILE A 93 -7.50 -7.96 -18.14
C ILE A 93 -6.00 -8.16 -17.89
N GLN A 94 -5.35 -7.11 -17.39
CA GLN A 94 -4.02 -7.17 -16.81
C GLN A 94 -4.10 -6.79 -15.33
N SER A 95 -3.55 -7.60 -14.45
CA SER A 95 -3.65 -7.33 -13.01
C SER A 95 -2.40 -7.78 -12.25
N VAL A 96 -2.22 -7.15 -11.09
CA VAL A 96 -1.29 -7.59 -10.04
C VAL A 96 -2.01 -7.52 -8.70
N GLY A 97 -1.55 -8.34 -7.76
CA GLY A 97 -2.16 -8.37 -6.43
C GLY A 97 -1.50 -9.34 -5.49
N SER A 98 -2.02 -9.39 -4.27
CA SER A 98 -1.65 -10.34 -3.23
C SER A 98 -2.90 -10.95 -2.58
N ILE A 99 -2.77 -12.21 -2.19
CA ILE A 99 -3.75 -12.98 -1.39
C ILE A 99 -3.09 -13.62 -0.17
N ARG A 100 -1.93 -13.10 0.25
CA ARG A 100 -1.07 -13.68 1.29
C ARG A 100 -1.35 -13.15 2.70
N GLY A 101 -2.39 -12.34 2.89
CA GLY A 101 -2.67 -11.64 4.15
C GLY A 101 -1.91 -10.31 4.30
N ASN A 102 -0.95 -10.04 3.42
CA ASN A 102 -0.21 -8.77 3.34
C ASN A 102 0.01 -8.37 1.88
N SER A 103 0.49 -7.14 1.65
CA SER A 103 0.75 -6.64 0.30
C SER A 103 1.92 -7.32 -0.41
N SER A 104 2.79 -8.02 0.36
CA SER A 104 3.88 -8.85 -0.16
C SER A 104 4.99 -8.09 -0.90
N HIS A 105 6.18 -8.69 -0.94
CA HIS A 105 7.30 -8.24 -1.75
C HIS A 105 7.23 -8.73 -3.22
N GLU A 106 6.30 -9.64 -3.53
CA GLU A 106 6.13 -10.18 -4.89
C GLU A 106 5.51 -9.15 -5.83
N HIS A 107 4.50 -8.40 -5.34
CA HIS A 107 3.83 -7.33 -6.09
C HIS A 107 3.51 -6.17 -5.15
N ASN A 108 4.10 -5.02 -5.39
CA ASN A 108 3.77 -3.83 -4.62
C ASN A 108 2.36 -3.33 -4.96
N PRO A 109 1.63 -2.73 -4.00
CA PRO A 109 0.32 -2.09 -4.24
C PRO A 109 0.48 -0.74 -4.94
N PHE A 110 1.21 -0.75 -6.06
CA PHE A 110 1.56 0.41 -6.86
C PHE A 110 1.73 0.04 -8.33
N ILE A 111 1.06 0.77 -9.21
CA ILE A 111 1.20 0.65 -10.66
C ILE A 111 1.35 2.03 -11.29
N VAL A 112 1.89 2.05 -12.49
CA VAL A 112 1.98 3.25 -13.32
C VAL A 112 1.43 2.97 -14.71
N LEU A 113 0.67 3.91 -15.24
CA LEU A 113 0.35 3.99 -16.66
C LEU A 113 1.09 5.19 -17.23
N ARG A 114 1.95 4.94 -18.21
CA ARG A 114 2.63 6.01 -18.93
C ARG A 114 2.31 5.96 -20.42
N ARG A 115 2.27 7.11 -21.06
CA ARG A 115 2.25 7.14 -22.52
C ARG A 115 3.52 6.49 -23.07
N PRO A 116 3.46 5.82 -24.22
CA PRO A 116 4.64 5.14 -24.79
C PRO A 116 5.84 6.07 -25.01
N SER A 117 5.59 7.32 -25.30
CA SER A 117 6.61 8.36 -25.49
C SER A 117 7.11 9.00 -24.18
N ALA A 118 6.47 8.72 -23.05
CA ALA A 118 6.89 9.30 -21.78
C ALA A 118 8.24 8.73 -21.33
N THR A 119 9.04 9.62 -20.77
CA THR A 119 10.40 9.37 -20.29
C THR A 119 10.48 9.63 -18.78
N GLU A 120 11.69 9.59 -18.23
CA GLU A 120 11.92 9.99 -16.84
C GLU A 120 11.48 11.43 -16.55
N ASN A 121 11.66 12.36 -17.50
CA ASN A 121 11.51 13.80 -17.26
C ASN A 121 10.45 14.49 -18.14
N ALA A 122 9.75 13.76 -19.01
CA ALA A 122 8.77 14.34 -19.92
C ALA A 122 7.67 13.33 -20.29
N GLY A 123 6.49 13.85 -20.62
CA GLY A 123 5.34 13.07 -21.07
C GLY A 123 4.38 12.71 -19.95
N GLU A 124 3.19 12.27 -20.35
CA GLU A 124 2.08 11.96 -19.44
C GLU A 124 2.27 10.62 -18.74
N VAL A 125 2.13 10.66 -17.44
CA VAL A 125 2.23 9.51 -16.54
C VAL A 125 1.15 9.60 -15.46
N MET A 126 0.49 8.50 -15.16
CA MET A 126 -0.41 8.34 -14.03
C MET A 126 0.11 7.24 -13.10
N GLY A 127 0.36 7.58 -11.85
CA GLY A 127 0.68 6.63 -10.80
C GLY A 127 -0.55 6.31 -9.95
N PHE A 128 -0.71 5.05 -9.57
CA PHE A 128 -1.78 4.57 -8.70
C PHE A 128 -1.17 3.84 -7.51
N SER A 129 -1.56 4.23 -6.31
CA SER A 129 -1.11 3.61 -5.06
C SER A 129 -2.30 3.26 -4.19
N LEU A 130 -2.32 2.06 -3.63
CA LEU A 130 -3.27 1.72 -2.58
C LEU A 130 -2.59 1.88 -1.22
N ILE A 131 -3.16 2.71 -0.35
CA ILE A 131 -2.66 2.94 1.01
C ILE A 131 -3.19 1.84 1.92
N TYR A 132 -2.60 0.66 1.76
CA TYR A 132 -3.02 -0.56 2.44
C TYR A 132 -1.89 -1.59 2.46
N SER A 133 -1.78 -2.34 3.54
CA SER A 133 -0.75 -3.37 3.72
C SER A 133 -1.27 -4.81 3.60
N GLY A 134 -2.58 -4.99 3.38
CA GLY A 134 -3.23 -6.30 3.24
C GLY A 134 -3.32 -6.81 1.80
N ASN A 135 -4.22 -7.76 1.58
CA ASN A 135 -4.51 -8.31 0.25
C ASN A 135 -5.04 -7.24 -0.69
N HIS A 136 -4.39 -7.05 -1.81
CA HIS A 136 -4.76 -6.02 -2.78
C HIS A 136 -4.91 -6.56 -4.19
N ARG A 137 -5.65 -5.85 -5.03
CA ARG A 137 -5.69 -6.03 -6.47
C ARG A 137 -5.67 -4.68 -7.17
N MET A 138 -4.79 -4.57 -8.17
CA MET A 138 -4.73 -3.47 -9.11
C MET A 138 -4.89 -4.05 -10.51
N GLN A 139 -5.82 -3.52 -11.30
CA GLN A 139 -6.24 -4.10 -12.56
C GLN A 139 -6.48 -3.02 -13.60
N ALA A 140 -6.06 -3.28 -14.83
CA ALA A 140 -6.48 -2.58 -16.03
C ALA A 140 -7.29 -3.56 -16.89
N GLU A 141 -8.50 -3.17 -17.27
CA GLU A 141 -9.35 -3.89 -18.22
C GLU A 141 -9.54 -3.01 -19.44
N VAL A 142 -9.16 -3.53 -20.60
CA VAL A 142 -9.39 -2.88 -21.88
C VAL A 142 -10.57 -3.58 -22.56
N ASP A 143 -11.61 -2.82 -22.83
CA ASP A 143 -12.83 -3.33 -23.48
C ASP A 143 -12.71 -3.42 -25.01
N THR A 144 -13.79 -3.83 -25.66
CA THR A 144 -13.87 -3.97 -27.14
C THR A 144 -13.85 -2.64 -27.89
N HIS A 145 -13.99 -1.52 -27.18
CA HIS A 145 -13.94 -0.16 -27.73
C HIS A 145 -12.62 0.54 -27.42
N ASP A 146 -11.64 -0.23 -26.93
CA ASP A 146 -10.33 0.26 -26.49
C ASP A 146 -10.36 1.23 -25.29
N THR A 147 -11.48 1.29 -24.55
CA THR A 147 -11.58 2.01 -23.29
C THR A 147 -10.87 1.23 -22.20
N THR A 148 -10.07 1.91 -21.39
CA THR A 148 -9.34 1.29 -20.30
C THR A 148 -9.96 1.61 -18.96
N ARG A 149 -10.39 0.59 -18.22
CA ARG A 149 -10.86 0.72 -16.83
C ARG A 149 -9.78 0.29 -15.85
N ILE A 150 -9.41 1.21 -14.98
CA ILE A 150 -8.48 0.92 -13.87
C ILE A 150 -9.29 0.71 -12.60
N THR A 151 -9.08 -0.43 -11.93
CA THR A 151 -9.62 -0.70 -10.60
C THR A 151 -8.51 -0.96 -9.59
N VAL A 152 -8.63 -0.38 -8.41
CA VAL A 152 -7.65 -0.49 -7.32
C VAL A 152 -8.40 -0.69 -6.01
N GLY A 153 -8.01 -1.69 -5.23
CA GLY A 153 -8.64 -1.93 -3.94
C GLY A 153 -8.22 -3.23 -3.27
N ILE A 154 -9.00 -3.63 -2.27
CA ILE A 154 -8.85 -4.92 -1.61
C ILE A 154 -9.09 -6.04 -2.63
N ASN A 155 -8.25 -7.08 -2.58
CA ASN A 155 -8.43 -8.24 -3.47
C ASN A 155 -9.74 -8.96 -3.13
N PRO A 156 -10.68 -9.08 -4.08
CA PRO A 156 -11.96 -9.73 -3.82
C PRO A 156 -11.86 -11.26 -3.67
N GLN A 157 -10.72 -11.86 -4.01
CA GLN A 157 -10.52 -13.29 -3.78
C GLN A 157 -10.49 -13.57 -2.28
N ASN A 158 -11.40 -14.40 -1.81
CA ASN A 158 -11.62 -14.73 -0.40
C ASN A 158 -12.01 -13.52 0.47
N PHE A 159 -12.50 -12.44 -0.12
CA PHE A 159 -13.06 -11.30 0.59
C PHE A 159 -14.57 -11.51 0.77
N ASP A 160 -15.00 -11.54 2.01
CA ASP A 160 -16.40 -11.58 2.41
C ASP A 160 -16.52 -10.77 3.71
N TRP A 161 -17.06 -9.58 3.61
CA TRP A 161 -17.25 -8.70 4.76
C TRP A 161 -18.72 -8.60 5.12
N LYS A 162 -19.05 -9.10 6.28
CA LYS A 162 -20.39 -9.10 6.84
C LYS A 162 -20.71 -7.72 7.42
N LEU A 163 -21.86 -7.16 7.03
CA LEU A 163 -22.42 -5.93 7.58
C LEU A 163 -23.79 -6.22 8.18
N ASP A 164 -23.91 -6.14 9.50
CA ASP A 164 -25.19 -6.11 10.18
C ASP A 164 -25.89 -4.75 9.99
N CYS A 165 -27.18 -4.66 10.35
CA CYS A 165 -27.96 -3.43 10.22
C CYS A 165 -27.30 -2.30 11.01
N GLY A 166 -27.08 -1.16 10.37
CA GLY A 166 -26.41 0.01 10.94
C GLY A 166 -24.89 0.01 10.88
N GLU A 167 -24.27 -1.10 10.47
CA GLU A 167 -22.81 -1.19 10.34
C GLU A 167 -22.29 -0.57 9.05
N SER A 168 -21.02 -0.19 9.08
CA SER A 168 -20.32 0.42 7.93
C SER A 168 -18.97 -0.23 7.68
N PHE A 169 -18.57 -0.27 6.42
CA PHE A 169 -17.24 -0.66 5.96
C PHE A 169 -16.62 0.47 5.14
N GLN A 170 -15.39 0.89 5.50
CA GLN A 170 -14.62 1.90 4.77
C GLN A 170 -13.48 1.20 4.01
N THR A 171 -13.42 1.41 2.69
CA THR A 171 -12.28 0.91 1.91
C THR A 171 -10.99 1.65 2.24
N PRO A 172 -9.82 1.02 2.03
CA PRO A 172 -8.56 1.76 2.04
C PRO A 172 -8.59 2.89 1.00
N GLU A 173 -7.71 3.86 1.18
CA GLU A 173 -7.58 4.99 0.25
C GLU A 173 -6.71 4.60 -0.96
N ALA A 174 -7.21 4.82 -2.17
CA ALA A 174 -6.42 4.79 -3.39
C ALA A 174 -5.98 6.21 -3.74
N VAL A 175 -4.72 6.36 -4.12
CA VAL A 175 -4.13 7.64 -4.54
C VAL A 175 -3.80 7.58 -6.01
N VAL A 176 -4.21 8.61 -6.75
CA VAL A 176 -3.87 8.83 -8.15
C VAL A 176 -3.05 10.10 -8.26
N VAL A 177 -1.92 10.02 -8.94
CA VAL A 177 -1.08 11.17 -9.27
C VAL A 177 -0.94 11.26 -10.79
N PHE A 178 -1.29 12.40 -11.35
CA PHE A 178 -1.00 12.74 -12.74
C PHE A 178 0.23 13.63 -12.85
N SER A 179 1.07 13.39 -13.84
CA SER A 179 2.24 14.21 -14.17
C SER A 179 2.45 14.30 -15.68
N ASP A 180 2.72 15.48 -16.18
CA ASP A 180 3.21 15.76 -17.54
C ASP A 180 4.75 15.86 -17.60
N LYS A 181 5.41 15.71 -16.45
CA LYS A 181 6.87 15.78 -16.26
C LYS A 181 7.50 14.40 -16.10
N GLY A 182 6.93 13.41 -16.78
CA GLY A 182 7.43 12.04 -16.78
C GLY A 182 7.37 11.34 -15.42
N LEU A 183 8.11 10.24 -15.32
CA LEU A 183 8.15 9.39 -14.14
C LEU A 183 8.70 10.11 -12.90
N ASN A 184 9.69 10.98 -13.07
CA ASN A 184 10.26 11.77 -11.97
C ASN A 184 9.24 12.74 -11.37
N GLY A 185 8.45 13.43 -12.20
CA GLY A 185 7.41 14.33 -11.72
C GLY A 185 6.36 13.60 -10.87
N MET A 186 5.89 12.45 -11.35
CA MET A 186 4.96 11.58 -10.64
C MET A 186 5.58 11.06 -9.34
N SER A 187 6.78 10.50 -9.39
CA SER A 187 7.49 9.92 -8.24
C SER A 187 7.73 10.95 -7.13
N GLN A 188 8.24 12.13 -7.47
CA GLN A 188 8.49 13.22 -6.50
C GLN A 188 7.18 13.70 -5.86
N THR A 189 6.08 13.70 -6.60
CA THR A 189 4.75 14.04 -6.06
C THR A 189 4.31 13.03 -5.01
N PHE A 190 4.44 11.72 -5.29
CA PHE A 190 4.16 10.68 -4.29
C PHE A 190 5.07 10.81 -3.06
N HIS A 191 6.37 11.05 -3.23
CA HIS A 191 7.29 11.21 -2.11
C HIS A 191 6.87 12.37 -1.20
N LYS A 192 6.47 13.52 -1.77
CA LYS A 192 5.98 14.66 -1.00
C LYS A 192 4.68 14.33 -0.26
N LEU A 193 3.74 13.66 -0.94
CA LEU A 193 2.50 13.23 -0.32
C LEU A 193 2.77 12.28 0.86
N TYR A 194 3.58 11.24 0.65
CA TYR A 194 3.89 10.27 1.69
C TYR A 194 4.61 10.92 2.87
N GLN A 195 5.58 11.76 2.62
CA GLN A 195 6.33 12.45 3.66
C GLN A 195 5.44 13.41 4.47
N LYS A 196 4.56 14.17 3.78
CA LYS A 196 3.82 15.26 4.41
C LYS A 196 2.43 14.86 4.89
N ARG A 197 1.78 13.89 4.23
CA ARG A 197 0.35 13.58 4.40
C ARG A 197 0.03 12.10 4.67
N LEU A 198 1.05 11.25 4.77
CA LEU A 198 0.90 9.84 5.15
C LEU A 198 1.74 9.51 6.39
N ALA A 199 3.03 9.80 6.37
CA ALA A 199 3.91 9.61 7.53
C ALA A 199 3.45 10.45 8.72
N ARG A 200 3.47 9.86 9.92
CA ARG A 200 2.99 10.48 11.16
C ARG A 200 3.97 10.25 12.30
N GLY A 201 3.78 10.99 13.40
CA GLY A 201 4.49 10.81 14.64
C GLY A 201 5.92 11.34 14.63
N TYR A 202 6.69 10.93 15.64
CA TYR A 202 8.02 11.45 15.93
C TYR A 202 8.99 11.40 14.71
N TRP A 203 8.90 10.34 13.90
CA TRP A 203 9.83 10.08 12.81
C TRP A 203 9.43 10.70 11.46
N ARG A 204 8.34 11.45 11.39
CA ARG A 204 7.91 12.09 10.14
C ARG A 204 8.95 13.07 9.59
N ASP A 205 9.47 13.92 10.47
CA ASP A 205 10.35 15.03 10.10
C ASP A 205 11.79 14.83 10.62
N ARG A 206 12.16 13.60 10.98
CA ARG A 206 13.48 13.25 11.50
C ARG A 206 14.09 12.07 10.74
N PRO A 207 15.41 12.05 10.57
CA PRO A 207 16.09 10.87 10.03
C PRO A 207 15.86 9.67 10.94
N ARG A 208 15.82 8.48 10.37
CA ARG A 208 15.82 7.24 11.14
C ARG A 208 17.22 7.01 11.72
N PRO A 209 17.34 6.38 12.89
CA PRO A 209 18.64 6.02 13.43
C PRO A 209 19.36 5.04 12.50
N ILE A 210 20.69 5.12 12.48
CA ILE A 210 21.53 4.12 11.82
C ILE A 210 21.40 2.83 12.61
N LEU A 211 20.83 1.81 11.96
CA LEU A 211 20.45 0.55 12.59
C LEU A 211 21.42 -0.58 12.22
N ASN A 212 21.76 -1.40 13.20
CA ASN A 212 22.37 -2.70 13.01
C ASN A 212 21.45 -3.77 13.61
N ASN A 213 21.38 -4.91 12.93
CA ASN A 213 20.62 -6.09 13.34
C ASN A 213 21.59 -7.26 13.45
N ASN A 214 21.39 -8.15 14.44
CA ASN A 214 22.31 -9.28 14.68
C ASN A 214 22.12 -10.46 13.73
N TRP A 215 20.98 -10.55 13.00
CA TRP A 215 20.55 -11.79 12.35
C TRP A 215 21.61 -12.41 11.43
N GLU A 216 22.12 -11.67 10.46
CA GLU A 216 23.12 -12.16 9.52
C GLU A 216 24.48 -12.51 10.17
N ALA A 217 24.75 -11.98 11.36
CA ALA A 217 25.98 -12.24 12.09
C ALA A 217 25.93 -13.51 12.96
N THR A 218 24.73 -13.88 13.44
CA THR A 218 24.59 -14.91 14.48
C THR A 218 23.51 -15.93 14.23
N TYR A 219 22.47 -15.59 13.45
CA TYR A 219 21.22 -16.33 13.38
C TYR A 219 20.70 -16.63 14.80
N PHE A 220 20.40 -17.90 15.11
CA PHE A 220 19.95 -18.33 16.44
C PHE A 220 21.11 -18.63 17.42
N ASP A 221 22.36 -18.64 16.95
CA ASP A 221 23.55 -18.96 17.75
C ASP A 221 24.15 -17.70 18.38
N PHE A 222 23.55 -17.25 19.46
CA PHE A 222 24.03 -16.08 20.22
C PHE A 222 23.83 -16.23 21.73
N THR A 223 24.67 -15.53 22.45
CA THR A 223 24.56 -15.29 23.91
C THR A 223 24.43 -13.80 24.15
N GLU A 224 24.03 -13.41 25.36
CA GLU A 224 23.95 -12.01 25.77
C GLU A 224 25.30 -11.30 25.58
N ASP A 225 26.41 -11.92 26.07
CA ASP A 225 27.77 -11.34 25.97
C ASP A 225 28.13 -11.06 24.50
N ARG A 226 27.82 -11.98 23.58
CA ARG A 226 28.10 -11.78 22.16
C ARG A 226 27.28 -10.65 21.55
N LEU A 227 26.01 -10.52 21.90
CA LEU A 227 25.18 -9.43 21.44
C LEU A 227 25.69 -8.07 21.97
N VAL A 228 26.09 -8.02 23.23
CA VAL A 228 26.69 -6.83 23.85
C VAL A 228 27.99 -6.45 23.14
N GLU A 229 28.86 -7.44 22.82
CA GLU A 229 30.11 -7.19 22.08
C GLU A 229 29.81 -6.59 20.69
N ILE A 230 28.86 -7.18 19.94
CA ILE A 230 28.44 -6.67 18.62
C ILE A 230 27.90 -5.25 18.75
N ALA A 231 27.01 -5.00 19.70
CA ALA A 231 26.42 -3.69 19.93
C ALA A 231 27.48 -2.63 20.31
N ALA A 232 28.44 -2.98 21.12
CA ALA A 232 29.55 -2.09 21.52
C ALA A 232 30.42 -1.71 20.30
N LYS A 233 30.76 -2.69 19.45
CA LYS A 233 31.53 -2.44 18.22
C LYS A 233 30.72 -1.63 17.20
N ALA A 234 29.43 -1.93 17.03
CA ALA A 234 28.54 -1.16 16.19
C ALA A 234 28.48 0.31 16.63
N LYS A 235 28.38 0.57 17.94
CA LYS A 235 28.40 1.93 18.49
C LYS A 235 29.72 2.67 18.19
N GLU A 236 30.86 2.01 18.26
CA GLU A 236 32.17 2.60 17.90
C GLU A 236 32.18 3.04 16.41
N CYS A 237 31.40 2.34 15.55
CA CYS A 237 31.23 2.65 14.12
C CYS A 237 30.15 3.70 13.85
N GLY A 238 29.50 4.25 14.88
CA GLY A 238 28.45 5.27 14.72
C GLY A 238 27.04 4.72 14.55
N VAL A 239 26.81 3.44 14.82
CA VAL A 239 25.45 2.86 14.86
C VAL A 239 24.69 3.39 16.07
N GLU A 240 23.44 3.78 15.86
CA GLU A 240 22.60 4.48 16.85
C GLU A 240 21.51 3.57 17.45
N LEU A 241 21.19 2.46 16.77
CA LEU A 241 20.15 1.52 17.17
C LEU A 241 20.61 0.08 16.90
N PHE A 242 20.61 -0.74 17.95
CA PHE A 242 20.82 -2.18 17.83
C PHE A 242 19.49 -2.92 17.96
N VAL A 243 19.19 -3.83 17.03
CA VAL A 243 17.95 -4.62 17.00
C VAL A 243 18.28 -6.10 17.14
N LEU A 244 17.73 -6.74 18.17
CA LEU A 244 17.74 -8.18 18.31
C LEU A 244 16.59 -8.76 17.45
N ASP A 245 16.97 -9.60 16.50
CA ASP A 245 16.07 -10.28 15.59
C ASP A 245 15.53 -11.60 16.18
N ASP A 246 15.22 -12.58 15.36
CA ASP A 246 14.66 -13.87 15.77
C ASP A 246 15.50 -14.54 16.87
N GLY A 247 14.82 -15.28 17.76
CA GLY A 247 15.42 -15.93 18.92
C GLY A 247 15.28 -15.15 20.23
N TRP A 248 14.78 -13.92 20.20
CA TRP A 248 14.51 -13.09 21.40
C TRP A 248 13.43 -13.69 22.31
N PHE A 249 12.60 -14.58 21.81
CA PHE A 249 11.42 -15.14 22.48
C PHE A 249 11.68 -16.51 23.14
N GLY A 250 12.90 -16.84 23.50
CA GLY A 250 13.22 -18.01 24.34
C GLY A 250 13.62 -19.25 23.55
N ALA A 251 13.01 -20.40 23.81
CA ALA A 251 13.49 -21.71 23.37
C ALA A 251 13.29 -22.04 21.88
N ARG A 252 13.04 -21.07 21.02
CA ARG A 252 12.97 -21.25 19.57
C ARG A 252 14.38 -21.35 18.97
N SER A 253 14.63 -22.41 18.22
CA SER A 253 15.91 -22.66 17.56
C SER A 253 15.79 -22.90 16.04
N ASN A 254 14.57 -22.76 15.51
CA ASN A 254 14.28 -22.96 14.08
C ASN A 254 12.93 -22.32 13.70
N ASP A 255 12.69 -22.18 12.38
CA ASP A 255 11.48 -21.57 11.84
C ASP A 255 10.21 -22.43 11.96
N HIS A 256 10.34 -23.69 12.34
CA HIS A 256 9.20 -24.60 12.51
C HIS A 256 8.56 -24.56 13.92
N ALA A 257 9.18 -23.87 14.87
CA ALA A 257 8.64 -23.71 16.21
C ALA A 257 7.42 -22.79 16.18
N ALA A 258 6.23 -23.38 16.10
CA ALA A 258 4.99 -22.68 15.80
C ALA A 258 4.40 -21.86 16.95
N SER A 259 4.82 -22.06 18.20
CA SER A 259 4.31 -21.29 19.34
C SER A 259 5.29 -21.24 20.48
N CYS A 260 5.48 -20.06 21.04
CA CYS A 260 6.15 -19.87 22.30
C CYS A 260 5.13 -20.07 23.41
N THR A 261 5.31 -21.08 24.22
CA THR A 261 4.44 -21.34 25.37
C THR A 261 4.81 -20.47 26.58
N GLU A 262 5.96 -19.79 26.56
CA GLU A 262 6.31 -18.76 27.57
C GLU A 262 7.19 -17.65 26.98
N PRO A 263 6.84 -16.38 27.15
CA PRO A 263 7.67 -15.26 26.74
C PRO A 263 8.79 -15.05 27.76
N SER A 264 10.01 -15.43 27.42
CA SER A 264 11.16 -14.90 28.15
C SER A 264 11.41 -13.47 27.67
N VAL A 265 10.82 -12.50 28.37
CA VAL A 265 11.05 -11.09 28.10
C VAL A 265 12.44 -10.73 28.65
N ILE A 266 13.41 -10.56 27.77
CA ILE A 266 14.64 -9.86 28.12
C ILE A 266 14.30 -8.37 28.13
N GLN A 267 14.03 -7.83 29.31
CA GLN A 267 13.91 -6.38 29.50
C GLN A 267 15.30 -5.78 29.62
N TYR A 268 15.73 -5.05 28.60
CA TYR A 268 16.87 -4.14 28.75
C TYR A 268 16.40 -2.82 29.38
N LYS A 269 17.03 -2.43 30.47
CA LYS A 269 16.92 -1.08 31.05
C LYS A 269 18.01 -0.18 30.48
#